data_9c465fdeb0b72a69fdbe9202a69904f1
#
_entry.id   9c465fdeb0b72a69fdbe9202a69904f1
#
_cell.length_a   1.000
_cell.length_b   1.000
_cell.length_c   1.000
_cell.angle_alpha   90.00
_cell.angle_beta   90.00
_cell.angle_gamma   90.00
#
_symmetry.space_group_name_H-M   'P 1'
#
loop_
_entity.id
_entity.type
_entity.pdbx_description
1 polymer ?
#
loop_
_entity_poly.entity_id
_entity_poly.type
_entity_poly.pdbx_seq_one_letter_code
_entity_poly.pdbx_strand_id
1 'polypeptide(L)'
;MSRPAIFFDRDGVLNDVVWRNGGPASPRAPAELAVSTGAAEAVATAQAAGFRVFAVTNQPDVARGLMAAETLDAIHAELAALLPLDEIIACTHDNHHQCGCRKPKPGMLLDLATRHGLDLSASWMIGDQDRDIDCGRAAGCRTALLARPYNSATGADLVADTVLAAVSEILARTR
;
A
#
# COMPACT_ATOMS: atom_id res chain seq x y z
N MET A 1 -22.03 11.43 1.69
CA MET A 1 -21.23 11.16 2.90
C MET A 1 -19.86 10.64 2.45
N SER A 2 -18.77 11.16 2.98
CA SER A 2 -17.43 10.66 2.72
C SER A 2 -17.29 9.26 3.32
N ARG A 3 -16.52 8.37 2.65
CA ARG A 3 -16.34 6.98 3.08
C ARG A 3 -14.94 6.77 3.64
N PRO A 4 -14.79 5.92 4.66
CA PRO A 4 -13.46 5.52 5.11
C PRO A 4 -12.77 4.63 4.06
N ALA A 5 -11.44 4.65 4.05
CA ALA A 5 -10.63 3.82 3.18
C ALA A 5 -9.52 3.10 3.94
N ILE A 6 -9.08 1.97 3.39
CA ILE A 6 -7.80 1.36 3.74
C ILE A 6 -6.89 1.45 2.51
N PHE A 7 -5.79 2.14 2.69
CA PHE A 7 -4.71 2.23 1.72
C PHE A 7 -3.67 1.17 2.08
N PHE A 8 -3.35 0.31 1.15
CA PHE A 8 -2.34 -0.73 1.32
C PHE A 8 -1.09 -0.36 0.52
N ASP A 9 0.10 -0.47 1.10
CA ASP A 9 1.29 -0.61 0.25
C ASP A 9 1.18 -1.91 -0.56
N ARG A 10 1.84 -1.95 -1.69
CA ARG A 10 1.82 -3.13 -2.57
C ARG A 10 2.85 -4.16 -2.10
N ASP A 11 4.13 -3.84 -2.22
CA ASP A 11 5.23 -4.77 -1.98
C ASP A 11 5.47 -4.96 -0.47
N GLY A 12 5.45 -6.19 0.00
CA GLY A 12 5.57 -6.54 1.42
C GLY A 12 4.24 -6.50 2.20
N VAL A 13 3.14 -6.08 1.56
CA VAL A 13 1.79 -6.03 2.13
C VAL A 13 0.80 -6.84 1.31
N LEU A 14 0.52 -6.45 0.06
CA LEU A 14 -0.40 -7.15 -0.84
C LEU A 14 0.28 -8.25 -1.65
N ASN A 15 1.55 -8.05 -2.00
CA ASN A 15 2.39 -9.08 -2.60
C ASN A 15 3.73 -9.17 -1.87
N ASP A 16 4.35 -10.34 -1.97
CA ASP A 16 5.64 -10.60 -1.37
C ASP A 16 6.73 -9.79 -2.06
N VAL A 17 7.73 -9.38 -1.30
CA VAL A 17 8.93 -8.74 -1.86
C VAL A 17 9.81 -9.77 -2.54
N VAL A 18 10.54 -9.34 -3.57
CA VAL A 18 11.65 -10.09 -4.17
C VAL A 18 12.94 -9.65 -3.48
N TRP A 19 13.78 -10.61 -3.13
CA TRP A 19 15.09 -10.27 -2.54
C TRP A 19 16.12 -10.01 -3.66
N ARG A 20 16.64 -8.78 -3.70
CA ARG A 20 17.69 -8.36 -4.63
C ARG A 20 18.77 -7.56 -3.89
N ASN A 21 20.03 -7.85 -4.17
CA ASN A 21 21.17 -7.13 -3.58
C ASN A 21 21.13 -7.05 -2.05
N GLY A 22 20.63 -8.11 -1.39
CA GLY A 22 20.57 -8.19 0.06
C GLY A 22 19.43 -7.44 0.73
N GLY A 23 18.44 -6.94 -0.04
CA GLY A 23 17.27 -6.23 0.47
C GLY A 23 15.95 -6.55 -0.22
N PRO A 24 14.83 -6.10 0.38
CA PRO A 24 13.52 -6.24 -0.25
C PRO A 24 13.41 -5.33 -1.48
N ALA A 25 12.86 -5.87 -2.55
CA ALA A 25 12.67 -5.19 -3.82
C ALA A 25 11.30 -5.51 -4.42
N SER A 26 10.85 -4.66 -5.34
CA SER A 26 9.61 -4.87 -6.09
C SER A 26 9.79 -5.95 -7.17
N PRO A 27 8.74 -6.72 -7.50
CA PRO A 27 8.68 -7.49 -8.75
C PRO A 27 8.95 -6.60 -9.97
N ARG A 28 9.75 -7.09 -10.91
CA ARG A 28 10.07 -6.43 -12.19
C ARG A 28 9.46 -7.12 -13.40
N ALA A 29 8.75 -8.21 -13.18
CA ALA A 29 8.00 -8.95 -14.19
C ALA A 29 6.74 -9.55 -13.57
N PRO A 30 5.66 -9.78 -14.34
CA PRO A 30 4.46 -10.46 -13.83
C PRO A 30 4.77 -11.82 -13.19
N ALA A 31 5.69 -12.58 -13.77
CA ALA A 31 6.10 -13.89 -13.25
C ALA A 31 6.75 -13.85 -11.84
N GLU A 32 7.17 -12.69 -11.37
CA GLU A 32 7.71 -12.49 -10.01
C GLU A 32 6.63 -12.06 -9.01
N LEU A 33 5.40 -11.77 -9.48
CA LEU A 33 4.30 -11.38 -8.61
C LEU A 33 3.79 -12.60 -7.82
N ALA A 34 3.87 -12.51 -6.51
CA ALA A 34 3.30 -13.49 -5.60
C ALA A 34 2.42 -12.77 -4.57
N VAL A 35 1.10 -12.98 -4.63
CA VAL A 35 0.16 -12.38 -3.67
C VAL A 35 0.46 -12.90 -2.27
N SER A 36 0.59 -11.99 -1.31
CA SER A 36 0.90 -12.33 0.08
C SER A 36 -0.24 -13.16 0.71
N THR A 37 0.14 -14.12 1.53
CA THR A 37 -0.82 -14.95 2.27
C THR A 37 -1.79 -14.08 3.08
N GLY A 38 -3.08 -14.32 2.88
CA GLY A 38 -4.16 -13.59 3.56
C GLY A 38 -4.51 -12.22 2.95
N ALA A 39 -3.81 -11.75 1.90
CA ALA A 39 -4.10 -10.46 1.30
C ALA A 39 -5.49 -10.40 0.66
N ALA A 40 -5.90 -11.43 -0.07
CA ALA A 40 -7.23 -11.48 -0.68
C ALA A 40 -8.34 -11.46 0.38
N GLU A 41 -8.19 -12.22 1.45
CA GLU A 41 -9.13 -12.24 2.57
C GLU A 41 -9.17 -10.89 3.31
N ALA A 42 -8.01 -10.26 3.53
CA ALA A 42 -7.92 -8.95 4.16
C ALA A 42 -8.65 -7.87 3.35
N VAL A 43 -8.43 -7.82 2.04
CA VAL A 43 -9.10 -6.87 1.14
C VAL A 43 -10.61 -7.10 1.14
N ALA A 44 -11.06 -8.35 0.98
CA ALA A 44 -12.49 -8.68 0.99
C ALA A 44 -13.15 -8.35 2.33
N THR A 45 -12.48 -8.60 3.45
CA THR A 45 -12.96 -8.30 4.80
C THR A 45 -13.10 -6.79 5.03
N ALA A 46 -12.13 -6.00 4.56
CA ALA A 46 -12.19 -4.54 4.63
C ALA A 46 -13.38 -3.98 3.82
N GLN A 47 -13.60 -4.49 2.60
CA GLN A 47 -14.74 -4.08 1.77
C GLN A 47 -16.08 -4.46 2.39
N ALA A 48 -16.20 -5.68 2.93
CA ALA A 48 -17.41 -6.13 3.60
C ALA A 48 -17.77 -5.27 4.82
N ALA A 49 -16.76 -4.67 5.46
CA ALA A 49 -16.93 -3.71 6.55
C ALA A 49 -17.22 -2.26 6.10
N GLY A 50 -17.33 -2.01 4.80
CA GLY A 50 -17.69 -0.71 4.23
C GLY A 50 -16.52 0.22 3.88
N PHE A 51 -15.28 -0.25 4.03
CA PHE A 51 -14.10 0.52 3.58
C PHE A 51 -13.93 0.47 2.06
N ARG A 52 -13.50 1.58 1.47
CA ARG A 52 -12.89 1.57 0.14
C ARG A 52 -11.46 1.05 0.26
N VAL A 53 -10.96 0.36 -0.75
CA VAL A 53 -9.66 -0.31 -0.67
C VAL A 53 -8.77 0.05 -1.87
N PHE A 54 -7.59 0.55 -1.59
CA PHE A 54 -6.64 1.05 -2.59
C PHE A 54 -5.25 0.48 -2.37
N ALA A 55 -4.54 0.20 -3.45
CA ALA A 55 -3.09 -0.01 -3.37
C ALA A 55 -2.35 1.28 -3.72
N VAL A 56 -1.35 1.66 -2.91
CA VAL A 56 -0.55 2.88 -3.08
C VAL A 56 0.93 2.54 -2.98
N THR A 57 1.68 2.64 -4.08
CA THR A 57 3.02 2.06 -4.16
C THR A 57 4.05 3.00 -4.78
N ASN A 58 5.29 2.97 -4.26
CA ASN A 58 6.45 3.60 -4.89
C ASN A 58 7.12 2.61 -5.83
N GLN A 59 7.23 2.97 -7.11
CA GLN A 59 7.82 2.14 -8.17
C GLN A 59 8.93 2.89 -8.92
N PRO A 60 10.07 3.21 -8.25
CA PRO A 60 11.13 4.02 -8.83
C PRO A 60 11.89 3.31 -9.95
N ASP A 61 11.76 2.00 -10.08
CA ASP A 61 12.47 1.21 -11.08
C ASP A 61 12.09 1.60 -12.52
N VAL A 62 10.90 2.19 -12.71
CA VAL A 62 10.50 2.78 -13.98
C VAL A 62 11.38 3.99 -14.32
N ALA A 63 11.51 4.96 -13.41
CA ALA A 63 12.37 6.13 -13.62
C ALA A 63 13.87 5.77 -13.76
N ARG A 64 14.27 4.66 -13.14
CA ARG A 64 15.65 4.13 -13.21
C ARG A 64 15.94 3.34 -14.48
N GLY A 65 14.93 3.10 -15.33
CA GLY A 65 15.08 2.27 -16.53
C GLY A 65 15.29 0.78 -16.26
N LEU A 66 14.94 0.31 -15.06
CA LEU A 66 15.05 -1.08 -14.64
C LEU A 66 13.77 -1.90 -14.92
N MET A 67 12.68 -1.22 -15.23
CA MET A 67 11.40 -1.79 -15.60
C MET A 67 10.67 -0.84 -16.55
N ALA A 68 10.06 -1.37 -17.62
CA ALA A 68 9.22 -0.58 -18.51
C ALA A 68 7.88 -0.23 -17.83
N ALA A 69 7.27 0.90 -18.21
CA ALA A 69 5.97 1.30 -17.69
C ALA A 69 4.88 0.26 -18.01
N GLU A 70 4.90 -0.29 -19.21
CA GLU A 70 3.98 -1.33 -19.67
C GLU A 70 4.10 -2.63 -18.85
N THR A 71 5.31 -2.93 -18.35
CA THR A 71 5.54 -4.07 -17.45
C THR A 71 4.92 -3.82 -16.08
N LEU A 72 5.03 -2.59 -15.56
CA LEU A 72 4.35 -2.20 -14.32
C LEU A 72 2.83 -2.31 -14.47
N ASP A 73 2.29 -1.83 -15.59
CA ASP A 73 0.85 -1.92 -15.89
C ASP A 73 0.38 -3.38 -15.95
N ALA A 74 1.18 -4.28 -16.55
CA ALA A 74 0.87 -5.71 -16.57
C ALA A 74 0.87 -6.34 -15.17
N ILE A 75 1.84 -5.98 -14.31
CA ILE A 75 1.87 -6.42 -12.90
C ILE A 75 0.62 -5.93 -12.15
N HIS A 76 0.23 -4.67 -12.35
CA HIS A 76 -0.96 -4.10 -11.71
C HIS A 76 -2.25 -4.73 -12.21
N ALA A 77 -2.36 -5.03 -13.52
CA ALA A 77 -3.52 -5.72 -14.09
C ALA A 77 -3.67 -7.13 -13.50
N GLU A 78 -2.58 -7.86 -13.34
CA GLU A 78 -2.59 -9.19 -12.70
C GLU A 78 -2.98 -9.10 -11.22
N LEU A 79 -2.42 -8.14 -10.48
CA LEU A 79 -2.78 -7.93 -9.06
C LEU A 79 -4.26 -7.55 -8.92
N ALA A 80 -4.79 -6.68 -9.77
CA ALA A 80 -6.20 -6.28 -9.78
C ALA A 80 -7.15 -7.43 -10.14
N ALA A 81 -6.70 -8.40 -10.93
CA ALA A 81 -7.46 -9.62 -11.22
C ALA A 81 -7.54 -10.58 -10.01
N LEU A 82 -6.53 -10.54 -9.15
CA LEU A 82 -6.42 -11.41 -7.97
C LEU A 82 -7.01 -10.79 -6.69
N LEU A 83 -7.00 -9.46 -6.60
CA LEU A 83 -7.48 -8.71 -5.43
C LEU A 83 -8.55 -7.70 -5.86
N PRO A 84 -9.73 -7.68 -5.20
CA PRO A 84 -10.82 -6.77 -5.57
C PRO A 84 -10.55 -5.33 -5.07
N LEU A 85 -9.45 -4.71 -5.51
CA LEU A 85 -9.09 -3.34 -5.19
C LEU A 85 -9.95 -2.35 -5.97
N ASP A 86 -10.31 -1.23 -5.34
CA ASP A 86 -11.01 -0.14 -6.04
C ASP A 86 -10.10 0.55 -7.05
N GLU A 87 -8.82 0.73 -6.71
CA GLU A 87 -7.81 1.30 -7.61
C GLU A 87 -6.39 0.96 -7.12
N ILE A 88 -5.44 0.91 -8.06
CA ILE A 88 -4.00 0.84 -7.78
C ILE A 88 -3.36 2.11 -8.32
N ILE A 89 -2.67 2.87 -7.46
CA ILE A 89 -1.92 4.06 -7.84
C ILE A 89 -0.43 3.89 -7.53
N ALA A 90 0.44 4.29 -8.46
CA ALA A 90 1.87 4.20 -8.31
C ALA A 90 2.57 5.55 -8.51
N CYS A 91 3.57 5.83 -7.68
CA CYS A 91 4.55 6.86 -7.96
C CYS A 91 5.76 6.20 -8.65
N THR A 92 5.99 6.55 -9.91
CA THR A 92 7.11 6.02 -10.70
C THR A 92 8.38 6.89 -10.62
N HIS A 93 8.35 7.97 -9.85
CA HIS A 93 9.50 8.87 -9.67
C HIS A 93 10.55 8.27 -8.74
N ASP A 94 11.82 8.62 -8.96
CA ASP A 94 12.93 8.30 -8.06
C ASP A 94 13.16 9.42 -7.02
N ASN A 95 14.10 9.20 -6.10
CA ASN A 95 14.38 10.09 -4.97
C ASN A 95 14.79 11.52 -5.38
N HIS A 96 15.47 11.67 -6.53
CA HIS A 96 15.88 12.99 -7.03
C HIS A 96 14.74 13.79 -7.68
N HIS A 97 13.61 13.17 -8.00
CA HIS A 97 12.43 13.87 -8.48
C HIS A 97 11.69 14.53 -7.31
N GLN A 98 11.47 15.83 -7.39
CA GLN A 98 10.76 16.58 -6.35
C GLN A 98 9.23 16.49 -6.53
N CYS A 99 8.70 15.26 -6.67
CA CYS A 99 7.26 15.05 -6.79
C CYS A 99 6.54 15.11 -5.43
N GLY A 100 5.23 15.34 -5.45
CA GLY A 100 4.36 15.28 -4.26
C GLY A 100 3.82 13.89 -3.96
N CYS A 101 3.92 12.93 -4.91
CA CYS A 101 3.26 11.62 -4.80
C CYS A 101 4.10 10.55 -4.12
N ARG A 102 5.45 10.63 -4.19
CA ARG A 102 6.33 9.60 -3.63
C ARG A 102 6.27 9.57 -2.10
N LYS A 103 5.87 8.43 -1.52
CA LYS A 103 5.92 8.20 -0.07
C LYS A 103 7.35 8.44 0.46
N PRO A 104 7.55 9.20 1.56
CA PRO A 104 6.59 9.53 2.62
C PRO A 104 5.66 10.72 2.35
N LYS A 105 5.69 11.36 1.18
CA LYS A 105 4.75 12.43 0.87
C LYS A 105 3.34 11.87 0.62
N PRO A 106 2.28 12.59 1.02
CA PRO A 106 0.91 12.07 1.04
C PRO A 106 0.16 12.18 -0.30
N GLY A 107 0.80 12.64 -1.37
CA GLY A 107 0.11 13.05 -2.60
C GLY A 107 -0.79 11.99 -3.21
N MET A 108 -0.40 10.71 -3.19
CA MET A 108 -1.26 9.62 -3.69
C MET A 108 -2.54 9.47 -2.87
N LEU A 109 -2.45 9.54 -1.53
CA LEU A 109 -3.61 9.42 -0.64
C LEU A 109 -4.55 10.62 -0.80
N LEU A 110 -4.00 11.83 -0.91
CA LEU A 110 -4.77 13.07 -1.09
C LEU A 110 -5.50 13.08 -2.44
N ASP A 111 -4.85 12.61 -3.50
CA ASP A 111 -5.45 12.48 -4.83
C ASP A 111 -6.61 11.49 -4.81
N LEU A 112 -6.41 10.30 -4.25
CA LEU A 112 -7.48 9.30 -4.09
C LEU A 112 -8.63 9.83 -3.25
N ALA A 113 -8.35 10.55 -2.15
CA ALA A 113 -9.37 11.12 -1.29
C ALA A 113 -10.23 12.15 -2.06
N THR A 114 -9.61 12.98 -2.87
CA THR A 114 -10.30 13.99 -3.68
C THR A 114 -11.18 13.33 -4.76
N ARG A 115 -10.63 12.36 -5.49
CA ARG A 115 -11.35 11.69 -6.60
C ARG A 115 -12.48 10.78 -6.13
N HIS A 116 -12.33 10.15 -4.98
CA HIS A 116 -13.30 9.17 -4.47
C HIS A 116 -14.15 9.67 -3.29
N GLY A 117 -13.96 10.92 -2.83
CA GLY A 117 -14.71 11.50 -1.72
C GLY A 117 -14.45 10.75 -0.40
N LEU A 118 -13.18 10.51 -0.05
CA LEU A 118 -12.82 9.72 1.12
C LEU A 118 -12.66 10.59 2.37
N ASP A 119 -12.96 10.00 3.53
CA ASP A 119 -12.66 10.56 4.84
C ASP A 119 -11.31 10.03 5.34
N LEU A 120 -10.26 10.81 5.17
CA LEU A 120 -8.91 10.42 5.59
C LEU A 120 -8.79 10.25 7.11
N SER A 121 -9.55 11.01 7.90
CA SER A 121 -9.51 10.91 9.36
C SER A 121 -10.10 9.60 9.89
N ALA A 122 -10.99 8.98 9.13
CA ALA A 122 -11.56 7.66 9.39
C ALA A 122 -10.83 6.53 8.64
N SER A 123 -9.77 6.86 7.90
CA SER A 123 -9.03 5.95 7.01
C SER A 123 -7.73 5.46 7.63
N TRP A 124 -7.18 4.40 7.04
CA TRP A 124 -5.94 3.77 7.48
C TRP A 124 -4.95 3.61 6.33
N MET A 125 -3.66 3.76 6.64
CA MET A 125 -2.56 3.36 5.77
C MET A 125 -1.86 2.14 6.38
N ILE A 126 -1.81 1.04 5.63
CA ILE A 126 -1.09 -0.19 6.01
C ILE A 126 0.16 -0.29 5.15
N GLY A 127 1.32 -0.38 5.79
CA GLY A 127 2.61 -0.50 5.12
C GLY A 127 3.58 -1.40 5.87
N ASP A 128 4.74 -1.64 5.26
CA ASP A 128 5.84 -2.41 5.82
C ASP A 128 7.13 -1.60 5.99
N GLN A 129 7.06 -0.29 5.65
CA GLN A 129 8.18 0.65 5.72
C GLN A 129 7.80 1.90 6.52
N ASP A 130 8.76 2.52 7.19
CA ASP A 130 8.54 3.76 7.95
C ASP A 130 7.95 4.87 7.07
N ARG A 131 8.35 4.95 5.79
CA ARG A 131 7.81 5.91 4.82
C ARG A 131 6.31 5.75 4.54
N ASP A 132 5.74 4.56 4.74
CA ASP A 132 4.29 4.32 4.60
C ASP A 132 3.55 4.93 5.78
N ILE A 133 4.11 4.77 6.97
CA ILE A 133 3.57 5.33 8.22
C ILE A 133 3.61 6.85 8.18
N ASP A 134 4.75 7.41 7.77
CA ASP A 134 4.89 8.87 7.63
C ASP A 134 3.92 9.43 6.58
N CYS A 135 3.73 8.72 5.46
CA CYS A 135 2.78 9.07 4.41
C CYS A 135 1.34 9.08 4.94
N GLY A 136 0.93 8.03 5.64
CA GLY A 136 -0.40 7.92 6.24
C GLY A 136 -0.67 9.06 7.22
N ARG A 137 0.28 9.35 8.10
CA ARG A 137 0.19 10.46 9.06
C ARG A 137 0.10 11.83 8.38
N ALA A 138 0.96 12.05 7.38
CA ALA A 138 0.96 13.29 6.62
C ALA A 138 -0.38 13.52 5.88
N ALA A 139 -1.07 12.45 5.51
CA ALA A 139 -2.41 12.50 4.92
C ALA A 139 -3.54 12.68 5.95
N GLY A 140 -3.26 12.51 7.25
CA GLY A 140 -4.26 12.54 8.32
C GLY A 140 -4.94 11.20 8.59
N CYS A 141 -4.39 10.10 8.09
CA CYS A 141 -4.85 8.74 8.34
C CYS A 141 -4.27 8.17 9.64
N ARG A 142 -4.94 7.17 10.20
CA ARG A 142 -4.31 6.22 11.13
C ARG A 142 -3.37 5.29 10.36
N THR A 143 -2.47 4.65 11.08
CA THR A 143 -1.41 3.86 10.46
C THR A 143 -1.26 2.48 11.08
N ALA A 144 -1.01 1.48 10.23
CA ALA A 144 -0.68 0.13 10.65
C ALA A 144 0.62 -0.32 9.97
N LEU A 145 1.57 -0.81 10.76
CA LEU A 145 2.84 -1.32 10.26
C LEU A 145 2.85 -2.85 10.34
N LEU A 146 3.19 -3.50 9.25
CA LEU A 146 3.48 -4.94 9.26
C LEU A 146 4.92 -5.15 9.73
N ALA A 147 5.09 -5.87 10.84
CA ALA A 147 6.42 -6.21 11.37
C ALA A 147 7.21 -7.04 10.36
N ARG A 148 8.40 -6.58 10.01
CA ARG A 148 9.31 -7.23 9.06
C ARG A 148 10.74 -7.16 9.57
N PRO A 149 11.62 -8.10 9.15
CA PRO A 149 13.03 -8.09 9.59
C PRO A 149 13.80 -6.82 9.19
N TYR A 150 13.28 -6.06 8.24
CA TYR A 150 13.91 -4.86 7.68
C TYR A 150 13.28 -3.54 8.15
N ASN A 151 12.34 -3.56 9.12
CA ASN A 151 11.80 -2.35 9.72
C ASN A 151 11.94 -2.35 11.25
N SER A 152 11.79 -1.18 11.87
CA SER A 152 11.93 -1.01 13.32
C SER A 152 10.66 -1.36 14.10
N ALA A 153 9.55 -1.62 13.43
CA ALA A 153 8.21 -1.86 13.99
C ALA A 153 7.74 -0.78 15.01
N THR A 154 8.16 0.46 14.82
CA THR A 154 7.87 1.57 15.75
C THR A 154 7.05 2.66 15.07
N GLY A 155 6.37 3.44 15.87
CA GLY A 155 5.76 4.68 15.43
C GLY A 155 4.37 4.56 14.79
N ALA A 156 3.86 3.40 14.44
CA ALA A 156 2.49 3.22 13.91
C ALA A 156 1.45 3.17 15.05
N ASP A 157 0.19 3.45 14.72
CA ASP A 157 -0.93 3.32 15.67
C ASP A 157 -1.26 1.85 15.97
N LEU A 158 -0.85 0.96 15.07
CA LEU A 158 -1.01 -0.48 15.14
C LEU A 158 0.22 -1.17 14.54
N VAL A 159 0.66 -2.26 15.15
CA VAL A 159 1.66 -3.18 14.59
C VAL A 159 1.06 -4.58 14.52
N ALA A 160 1.24 -5.26 13.39
CA ALA A 160 0.74 -6.61 13.17
C ALA A 160 1.74 -7.44 12.34
N ASP A 161 1.66 -8.77 12.43
CA ASP A 161 2.55 -9.67 11.69
C ASP A 161 2.08 -9.93 10.26
N THR A 162 0.76 -9.85 10.03
CA THR A 162 0.15 -10.11 8.73
C THR A 162 -0.85 -9.03 8.35
N VAL A 163 -1.10 -8.87 7.04
CA VAL A 163 -2.10 -7.93 6.54
C VAL A 163 -3.51 -8.28 7.02
N LEU A 164 -3.84 -9.55 7.13
CA LEU A 164 -5.14 -10.00 7.65
C LEU A 164 -5.30 -9.65 9.12
N ALA A 165 -4.26 -9.85 9.95
CA ALA A 165 -4.29 -9.45 11.35
C ALA A 165 -4.43 -7.93 11.50
N ALA A 166 -3.72 -7.14 10.68
CA ALA A 166 -3.85 -5.69 10.68
C ALA A 166 -5.29 -5.24 10.38
N VAL A 167 -5.91 -5.78 9.33
CA VAL A 167 -7.31 -5.45 8.98
C VAL A 167 -8.27 -5.87 10.10
N SER A 168 -8.11 -7.05 10.67
CA SER A 168 -8.95 -7.52 11.79
C SER A 168 -8.90 -6.59 13.00
N GLU A 169 -7.70 -6.14 13.37
CA GLU A 169 -7.50 -5.17 14.46
C GLU A 169 -8.07 -3.78 14.13
N ILE A 170 -7.93 -3.31 12.89
CA ILE A 170 -8.54 -2.06 12.42
C ILE A 170 -10.06 -2.12 12.62
N LEU A 171 -10.70 -3.20 12.18
CA LEU A 171 -12.14 -3.36 12.30
C LEU A 171 -12.61 -3.44 13.75
N ALA A 172 -11.83 -4.07 14.62
CA ALA A 172 -12.13 -4.12 16.06
C ALA A 172 -12.11 -2.72 16.72
N ARG A 173 -11.27 -1.79 16.21
CA ARG A 173 -11.15 -0.42 16.72
C ARG A 173 -12.14 0.58 16.08
N THR A 174 -12.87 0.16 15.06
CA THR A 174 -13.80 1.02 14.31
C THR A 174 -15.28 0.79 14.71
N ARG A 175 -15.51 -0.21 15.54
CA ARG A 175 -16.84 -0.58 16.09
C ARG A 175 -17.30 0.32 17.24
#